data_2ccc2c2b0b8ed45387653371ced8cacd
#
_entry.id   2ccc2c2b0b8ed45387653371ced8cacd
#
_cell.length_a   1.000
_cell.length_b   1.000
_cell.length_c   1.000
_cell.angle_alpha   90.00
_cell.angle_beta   90.00
_cell.angle_gamma   90.00
#
_symmetry.space_group_name_H-M   'P 1'
#
loop_
_entity.id
_entity.type
_entity.pdbx_description
1 polymer ?
#
loop_
_entity_poly.entity_id
_entity_poly.type
_entity_poly.pdbx_seq_one_letter_code
_entity_poly.pdbx_strand_id
1 'polypeptide(L)'
;MADFDKLKKCYNIFMGRSAYDDVYDCLRVMWRECDHELVYPVIKEFRSVIKFVAGQGNLLKKTFLITAKDIFDDFMVYIEWNRPLTDQFWLPRRKQLLPVAQALQDLEDDKLDELILSMPPRVGKTTVILFFVLWIILRDSERSNLYCSYTDSVVDVFYKGLLEILNDPVTYLWRDVFPGSSVASTNAKDKLLNIDREKRYASFTGRSLYGTLNGACDCRGYEIADDLISGIEEAMNKDRLASAWSKVENNYLPRGVGDKIKHLWIGTRWSLVDPTGLRVDLLTNEAVFKNVRWRMLNVPALNENDESNFDYAFGRGFTTEDYHQRRTSFERNNDMASWSAQYQGTPIERDGAVLSPEDMRFYNGVLPDGDPDRIFMAVDPAWGGGDFVAAPICVRFDRDIYVPDVVYNNGDKTVTQPEIVDKAIRYNVAAMRVEATKMTAEYADGIDEELKKRDHRVNVEKSTKHYTGNGKEQRIFDKAPDIREHFIFLEPGMRSKEYEMFMQNVYSFSINGKNKHEDAPDSLAMAADYGLGNGGNSMTVMRRMF
;
A
#
# COMPACT_ATOMS: atom_id res chain seq x y z
N MET A 1 -39.63 -16.25 -4.59
CA MET A 1 -38.26 -16.78 -4.62
C MET A 1 -38.33 -18.28 -4.85
N ALA A 2 -37.61 -18.80 -5.83
CA ALA A 2 -37.49 -20.23 -6.00
C ALA A 2 -36.72 -20.84 -4.81
N ASP A 3 -37.03 -22.10 -4.49
CA ASP A 3 -36.38 -22.84 -3.42
C ASP A 3 -34.97 -23.24 -3.85
N PHE A 4 -33.95 -22.54 -3.32
CA PHE A 4 -32.54 -22.78 -3.60
C PHE A 4 -32.15 -24.25 -3.39
N ASP A 5 -32.67 -24.90 -2.33
CA ASP A 5 -32.32 -26.28 -2.00
C ASP A 5 -32.85 -27.26 -3.04
N LYS A 6 -34.03 -27.00 -3.62
CA LYS A 6 -34.56 -27.80 -4.72
C LYS A 6 -33.72 -27.68 -5.97
N LEU A 7 -33.35 -26.45 -6.34
CA LEU A 7 -32.51 -26.18 -7.50
C LEU A 7 -31.10 -26.75 -7.31
N LYS A 8 -30.53 -26.67 -6.11
CA LYS A 8 -29.21 -27.26 -5.80
C LYS A 8 -29.27 -28.79 -5.87
N LYS A 9 -30.38 -29.44 -5.51
CA LYS A 9 -30.57 -30.88 -5.72
C LYS A 9 -30.59 -31.24 -7.22
N CYS A 10 -31.30 -30.47 -8.05
CA CYS A 10 -31.28 -30.64 -9.50
C CYS A 10 -29.86 -30.47 -10.07
N TYR A 11 -29.17 -29.42 -9.67
CA TYR A 11 -27.77 -29.20 -10.02
C TYR A 11 -26.89 -30.44 -9.71
N ASN A 12 -27.00 -30.98 -8.50
CA ASN A 12 -26.21 -32.15 -8.08
C ASN A 12 -26.53 -33.38 -8.90
N ILE A 13 -27.82 -33.61 -9.25
CA ILE A 13 -28.25 -34.74 -10.10
C ILE A 13 -27.63 -34.60 -11.51
N PHE A 14 -27.71 -33.40 -12.11
CA PHE A 14 -27.16 -33.15 -13.44
C PHE A 14 -25.63 -33.24 -13.46
N MET A 15 -24.95 -32.73 -12.43
CA MET A 15 -23.51 -32.89 -12.26
C MET A 15 -23.10 -34.36 -12.17
N GLY A 16 -23.82 -35.17 -11.38
CA GLY A 16 -23.57 -36.62 -11.25
C GLY A 16 -23.75 -37.40 -12.55
N ARG A 17 -24.51 -36.85 -13.51
CA ARG A 17 -24.74 -37.44 -14.85
C ARG A 17 -23.85 -36.82 -15.93
N SER A 18 -22.98 -35.86 -15.59
CA SER A 18 -22.21 -35.07 -16.54
C SER A 18 -23.07 -34.35 -17.60
N ALA A 19 -24.33 -34.05 -17.26
CA ALA A 19 -25.29 -33.35 -18.12
C ALA A 19 -25.05 -31.83 -18.01
N TYR A 20 -23.93 -31.35 -18.55
CA TYR A 20 -23.41 -30.00 -18.31
C TYR A 20 -24.28 -28.87 -18.86
N ASP A 21 -25.02 -29.11 -19.96
CA ASP A 21 -25.99 -28.13 -20.48
C ASP A 21 -27.19 -27.99 -19.53
N ASP A 22 -27.69 -29.08 -18.96
CA ASP A 22 -28.75 -29.03 -17.94
C ASP A 22 -28.27 -28.35 -16.66
N VAL A 23 -27.01 -28.57 -16.27
CA VAL A 23 -26.37 -27.82 -15.16
C VAL A 23 -26.36 -26.33 -15.44
N TYR A 24 -25.96 -25.92 -16.65
CA TYR A 24 -25.96 -24.51 -17.05
C TYR A 24 -27.35 -23.91 -16.99
N ASP A 25 -28.36 -24.57 -17.52
CA ASP A 25 -29.75 -24.07 -17.46
C ASP A 25 -30.26 -23.97 -16.02
N CYS A 26 -29.91 -24.93 -15.17
CA CYS A 26 -30.21 -24.88 -13.75
C CYS A 26 -29.53 -23.64 -13.08
N LEU A 27 -28.25 -23.39 -13.36
CA LEU A 27 -27.53 -22.23 -12.83
C LEU A 27 -28.13 -20.89 -13.29
N ARG A 28 -28.59 -20.81 -14.55
CA ARG A 28 -29.32 -19.62 -15.05
C ARG A 28 -30.58 -19.33 -14.24
N VAL A 29 -31.35 -20.39 -13.95
CA VAL A 29 -32.59 -20.25 -13.14
C VAL A 29 -32.21 -19.85 -11.71
N MET A 30 -31.22 -20.52 -11.13
CA MET A 30 -30.76 -20.17 -9.77
C MET A 30 -30.32 -18.71 -9.66
N TRP A 31 -29.51 -18.24 -10.62
CA TRP A 31 -29.03 -16.83 -10.63
C TRP A 31 -30.18 -15.83 -10.71
N ARG A 32 -31.19 -16.11 -11.49
CA ARG A 32 -32.35 -15.24 -11.67
C ARG A 32 -33.30 -15.22 -10.47
N GLU A 33 -33.49 -16.36 -9.80
CA GLU A 33 -34.57 -16.57 -8.84
C GLU A 33 -34.12 -16.63 -7.38
N CYS A 34 -32.83 -16.86 -7.11
CA CYS A 34 -32.28 -17.04 -5.78
C CYS A 34 -31.30 -15.94 -5.41
N ASP A 35 -30.88 -15.92 -4.14
CA ASP A 35 -29.86 -15.01 -3.64
C ASP A 35 -28.51 -15.28 -4.31
N HIS A 36 -27.92 -14.23 -4.89
CA HIS A 36 -26.65 -14.30 -5.60
C HIS A 36 -25.49 -14.76 -4.70
N GLU A 37 -25.50 -14.42 -3.40
CA GLU A 37 -24.46 -14.84 -2.45
C GLU A 37 -24.45 -16.36 -2.26
N LEU A 38 -25.60 -17.01 -2.34
CA LEU A 38 -25.73 -18.47 -2.26
C LEU A 38 -25.38 -19.15 -3.59
N VAL A 39 -25.74 -18.52 -4.72
CA VAL A 39 -25.59 -19.12 -6.05
C VAL A 39 -24.18 -18.97 -6.61
N TYR A 40 -23.52 -17.86 -6.36
CA TYR A 40 -22.19 -17.59 -6.93
C TYR A 40 -21.12 -18.65 -6.58
N PRO A 41 -21.04 -19.16 -5.35
CA PRO A 41 -20.16 -20.28 -5.03
C PRO A 41 -20.44 -21.53 -5.87
N VAL A 42 -21.71 -21.84 -6.16
CA VAL A 42 -22.11 -22.98 -6.98
C VAL A 42 -21.65 -22.81 -8.44
N ILE A 43 -21.81 -21.61 -8.99
CA ILE A 43 -21.30 -21.29 -10.33
C ILE A 43 -19.77 -21.42 -10.39
N LYS A 44 -19.05 -20.93 -9.38
CA LYS A 44 -17.58 -21.10 -9.30
C LYS A 44 -17.15 -22.55 -9.20
N GLU A 45 -17.87 -23.36 -8.43
CA GLU A 45 -17.67 -24.81 -8.35
C GLU A 45 -17.81 -25.45 -9.74
N PHE A 46 -18.89 -25.17 -10.45
CA PHE A 46 -19.11 -25.68 -11.81
C PHE A 46 -18.01 -25.23 -12.78
N ARG A 47 -17.61 -23.98 -12.78
CA ARG A 47 -16.50 -23.47 -13.60
C ARG A 47 -15.18 -24.18 -13.31
N SER A 48 -14.94 -24.54 -12.04
CA SER A 48 -13.73 -25.27 -11.65
C SER A 48 -13.64 -26.67 -12.23
N VAL A 49 -14.78 -27.30 -12.50
CA VAL A 49 -14.90 -28.61 -13.13
C VAL A 49 -14.83 -28.46 -14.66
N ILE A 50 -15.73 -27.66 -15.24
CA ILE A 50 -15.95 -27.62 -16.70
C ILE A 50 -14.75 -27.08 -17.48
N LYS A 51 -13.89 -26.24 -16.86
CA LYS A 51 -12.67 -25.72 -17.52
C LYS A 51 -11.68 -26.81 -17.93
N PHE A 52 -11.76 -27.99 -17.33
CA PHE A 52 -10.90 -29.16 -17.66
C PHE A 52 -11.59 -30.17 -18.58
N VAL A 53 -12.87 -29.97 -18.92
CA VAL A 53 -13.62 -30.86 -19.79
C VAL A 53 -13.40 -30.43 -21.24
N ALA A 54 -12.87 -31.34 -22.05
CA ALA A 54 -12.61 -31.08 -23.46
C ALA A 54 -13.90 -30.68 -24.20
N GLY A 55 -13.82 -29.71 -25.08
CA GLY A 55 -14.94 -29.22 -25.87
C GLY A 55 -15.92 -28.30 -25.15
N GLN A 56 -15.77 -28.06 -23.85
CA GLN A 56 -16.72 -27.25 -23.05
C GLN A 56 -16.33 -25.76 -22.91
N GLY A 57 -15.37 -25.25 -23.67
CA GLY A 57 -14.96 -23.85 -23.61
C GLY A 57 -16.10 -22.86 -23.85
N ASN A 58 -17.03 -23.19 -24.77
CA ASN A 58 -18.19 -22.34 -25.04
C ASN A 58 -19.17 -22.32 -23.86
N LEU A 59 -19.35 -23.45 -23.20
CA LEU A 59 -20.20 -23.53 -22.01
C LEU A 59 -19.58 -22.77 -20.83
N LEU A 60 -18.26 -22.88 -20.64
CA LEU A 60 -17.52 -22.07 -19.67
C LEU A 60 -17.73 -20.57 -19.92
N LYS A 61 -17.59 -20.11 -21.18
CA LYS A 61 -17.89 -18.72 -21.59
C LYS A 61 -19.30 -18.31 -21.15
N LYS A 62 -20.29 -19.13 -21.48
CA LYS A 62 -21.70 -18.87 -21.12
C LYS A 62 -21.91 -18.72 -19.61
N THR A 63 -21.16 -19.46 -18.76
CA THR A 63 -21.28 -19.31 -17.30
C THR A 63 -20.85 -17.94 -16.82
N PHE A 64 -19.83 -17.32 -17.44
CA PHE A 64 -19.44 -15.96 -17.12
C PHE A 64 -20.52 -14.95 -17.56
N LEU A 65 -21.19 -15.19 -18.68
CA LEU A 65 -22.30 -14.35 -19.12
C LEU A 65 -23.47 -14.30 -18.12
N ILE A 66 -23.75 -15.41 -17.41
CA ILE A 66 -24.81 -15.43 -16.38
C ILE A 66 -24.59 -14.34 -15.34
N THR A 67 -23.35 -14.14 -14.93
CA THR A 67 -22.96 -13.31 -13.77
C THR A 67 -22.36 -11.95 -14.15
N ALA A 68 -21.93 -11.79 -15.41
CA ALA A 68 -21.18 -10.61 -15.86
C ALA A 68 -21.91 -9.26 -15.65
N LYS A 69 -23.25 -9.28 -15.67
CA LYS A 69 -24.02 -8.06 -15.40
C LYS A 69 -23.87 -7.60 -13.94
N ASP A 70 -23.73 -8.54 -13.00
CA ASP A 70 -23.79 -8.27 -11.56
C ASP A 70 -22.42 -8.40 -10.87
N ILE A 71 -21.48 -9.14 -11.46
CA ILE A 71 -20.14 -9.41 -10.91
C ILE A 71 -19.08 -8.80 -11.81
N PHE A 72 -18.37 -7.79 -11.29
CA PHE A 72 -17.38 -7.01 -12.05
C PHE A 72 -16.19 -7.85 -12.54
N ASP A 73 -15.66 -8.76 -11.72
CA ASP A 73 -14.60 -9.71 -12.12
C ASP A 73 -15.03 -10.54 -13.33
N ASP A 74 -16.25 -11.09 -13.29
CA ASP A 74 -16.80 -11.91 -14.36
C ASP A 74 -17.11 -11.10 -15.63
N PHE A 75 -17.50 -9.83 -15.47
CA PHE A 75 -17.65 -8.91 -16.58
C PHE A 75 -16.31 -8.72 -17.32
N MET A 76 -15.22 -8.43 -16.61
CA MET A 76 -13.91 -8.26 -17.23
C MET A 76 -13.42 -9.53 -17.93
N VAL A 77 -13.67 -10.70 -17.36
CA VAL A 77 -13.36 -11.99 -18.03
C VAL A 77 -14.17 -12.15 -19.30
N TYR A 78 -15.47 -11.85 -19.25
CA TYR A 78 -16.38 -12.12 -20.36
C TYR A 78 -16.16 -11.18 -21.54
N ILE A 79 -16.03 -9.89 -21.30
CA ILE A 79 -15.98 -8.91 -22.41
C ILE A 79 -14.72 -9.06 -23.26
N GLU A 80 -13.62 -9.56 -22.71
CA GLU A 80 -12.37 -9.81 -23.43
C GLU A 80 -12.27 -11.24 -24.01
N TRP A 81 -13.30 -12.07 -23.90
CA TRP A 81 -13.23 -13.49 -24.26
C TRP A 81 -12.78 -13.77 -25.69
N ASN A 82 -13.16 -12.92 -26.64
CA ASN A 82 -12.77 -13.08 -28.04
C ASN A 82 -11.34 -12.61 -28.34
N ARG A 83 -10.67 -11.96 -27.41
CA ARG A 83 -9.29 -11.50 -27.58
C ARG A 83 -8.32 -12.67 -27.32
N PRO A 84 -7.20 -12.74 -28.06
CA PRO A 84 -6.11 -13.64 -27.71
C PRO A 84 -5.68 -13.43 -26.26
N LEU A 85 -5.37 -14.50 -25.52
CA LEU A 85 -5.03 -14.43 -24.09
C LEU A 85 -3.86 -13.48 -23.81
N THR A 86 -2.90 -13.41 -24.74
CA THR A 86 -1.78 -12.46 -24.67
C THR A 86 -2.19 -10.99 -24.79
N ASP A 87 -3.35 -10.71 -25.39
CA ASP A 87 -3.82 -9.34 -25.65
C ASP A 87 -4.91 -8.91 -24.67
N GLN A 88 -5.42 -9.86 -23.87
CA GLN A 88 -6.35 -9.56 -22.80
C GLN A 88 -5.67 -8.76 -21.70
N PHE A 89 -6.41 -7.79 -21.17
CA PHE A 89 -5.94 -7.04 -20.03
C PHE A 89 -6.12 -7.84 -18.73
N TRP A 90 -7.33 -8.40 -18.53
CA TRP A 90 -7.73 -8.89 -17.22
C TRP A 90 -7.12 -10.24 -16.84
N LEU A 91 -7.29 -11.28 -17.65
CA LEU A 91 -6.87 -12.64 -17.25
C LEU A 91 -5.38 -12.74 -16.87
N PRO A 92 -4.43 -12.11 -17.58
CA PRO A 92 -3.03 -12.13 -17.15
C PRO A 92 -2.76 -11.48 -15.79
N ARG A 93 -3.61 -10.55 -15.34
CA ARG A 93 -3.46 -9.74 -14.12
C ARG A 93 -4.41 -10.14 -13.00
N ARG A 94 -5.39 -10.98 -13.32
CA ARG A 94 -6.51 -11.29 -12.42
C ARG A 94 -6.07 -11.79 -11.05
N LYS A 95 -5.05 -12.65 -11.00
CA LYS A 95 -4.56 -13.20 -9.72
C LYS A 95 -4.15 -12.09 -8.75
N GLN A 96 -3.41 -11.11 -9.22
CA GLN A 96 -2.87 -10.03 -8.41
C GLN A 96 -3.88 -8.90 -8.18
N LEU A 97 -4.70 -8.58 -9.19
CA LEU A 97 -5.65 -7.46 -9.14
C LEU A 97 -7.06 -7.86 -8.67
N LEU A 98 -7.31 -9.12 -8.36
CA LEU A 98 -8.61 -9.59 -7.85
C LEU A 98 -9.06 -8.83 -6.58
N PRO A 99 -8.20 -8.52 -5.60
CA PRO A 99 -8.60 -7.71 -4.45
C PRO A 99 -9.10 -6.30 -4.83
N VAL A 100 -8.52 -5.71 -5.90
CA VAL A 100 -8.98 -4.41 -6.43
C VAL A 100 -10.37 -4.54 -7.04
N ALA A 101 -10.60 -5.58 -7.86
CA ALA A 101 -11.93 -5.84 -8.44
C ALA A 101 -12.99 -6.11 -7.36
N GLN A 102 -12.64 -6.83 -6.30
CA GLN A 102 -13.52 -7.06 -5.16
C GLN A 102 -13.85 -5.79 -4.38
N ALA A 103 -12.86 -4.91 -4.17
CA ALA A 103 -13.10 -3.63 -3.51
C ALA A 103 -14.02 -2.71 -4.34
N LEU A 104 -13.87 -2.71 -5.66
CA LEU A 104 -14.76 -2.00 -6.59
C LEU A 104 -16.17 -2.62 -6.60
N GLN A 105 -16.29 -3.94 -6.51
CA GLN A 105 -17.56 -4.62 -6.33
C GLN A 105 -18.24 -4.22 -5.02
N ASP A 106 -17.49 -4.22 -3.91
CA ASP A 106 -18.01 -3.81 -2.60
C ASP A 106 -18.53 -2.35 -2.62
N LEU A 107 -17.87 -1.48 -3.39
CA LEU A 107 -18.33 -0.10 -3.59
C LEU A 107 -19.63 -0.06 -4.39
N GLU A 108 -19.80 -0.84 -5.47
CA GLU A 108 -21.05 -0.88 -6.25
C GLU A 108 -22.18 -1.56 -5.46
N ASP A 109 -21.88 -2.56 -4.64
CA ASP A 109 -22.86 -3.30 -3.83
C ASP A 109 -23.32 -2.57 -2.56
N ASP A 110 -23.06 -1.27 -2.44
CA ASP A 110 -23.41 -0.44 -1.27
C ASP A 110 -22.80 -0.93 0.06
N LYS A 111 -21.71 -1.70 0.03
CA LYS A 111 -20.94 -2.10 1.22
C LYS A 111 -19.98 -0.99 1.65
N LEU A 112 -19.57 -0.16 0.70
CA LEU A 112 -18.72 1.02 0.90
C LEU A 112 -19.40 2.25 0.30
N ASP A 113 -19.15 3.40 0.91
CA ASP A 113 -19.51 4.72 0.41
C ASP A 113 -18.31 5.37 -0.31
N GLU A 114 -17.09 5.00 0.12
CA GLU A 114 -15.86 5.54 -0.43
C GLU A 114 -14.74 4.49 -0.49
N LEU A 115 -14.02 4.47 -1.62
CA LEU A 115 -12.89 3.59 -1.85
C LEU A 115 -11.68 4.40 -2.30
N ILE A 116 -10.54 4.13 -1.66
CA ILE A 116 -9.25 4.74 -1.98
C ILE A 116 -8.31 3.64 -2.44
N LEU A 117 -7.83 3.75 -3.69
CA LEU A 117 -6.90 2.80 -4.31
C LEU A 117 -5.54 3.45 -4.55
N SER A 118 -4.52 2.89 -3.95
CA SER A 118 -3.13 3.29 -4.18
C SER A 118 -2.35 2.12 -4.77
N MET A 119 -1.73 2.34 -5.93
CA MET A 119 -0.91 1.35 -6.62
C MET A 119 0.22 2.05 -7.38
N PRO A 120 1.35 1.37 -7.64
CA PRO A 120 2.45 1.91 -8.42
C PRO A 120 2.04 2.37 -9.83
N PRO A 121 2.87 3.21 -10.49
CA PRO A 121 2.65 3.57 -11.88
C PRO A 121 2.73 2.36 -12.81
N ARG A 122 1.92 2.38 -13.91
CA ARG A 122 1.94 1.40 -15.03
C ARG A 122 1.59 -0.05 -14.69
N VAL A 123 0.98 -0.30 -13.55
CA VAL A 123 0.49 -1.64 -13.17
C VAL A 123 -0.94 -1.93 -13.66
N GLY A 124 -1.58 -0.98 -14.34
CA GLY A 124 -2.92 -1.15 -14.92
C GLY A 124 -4.05 -0.48 -14.13
N LYS A 125 -3.75 0.41 -13.19
CA LYS A 125 -4.74 1.19 -12.42
C LYS A 125 -5.88 1.73 -13.29
N THR A 126 -5.53 2.68 -14.16
CA THR A 126 -6.48 3.39 -15.02
C THR A 126 -7.28 2.46 -15.91
N THR A 127 -6.69 1.33 -16.37
CA THR A 127 -7.42 0.36 -17.21
C THR A 127 -8.47 -0.42 -16.41
N VAL A 128 -8.17 -0.85 -15.18
CA VAL A 128 -9.20 -1.48 -14.32
C VAL A 128 -10.37 -0.52 -14.09
N ILE A 129 -10.05 0.75 -13.83
CA ILE A 129 -11.08 1.77 -13.60
C ILE A 129 -11.87 2.07 -14.88
N LEU A 130 -11.23 2.03 -16.04
CA LEU A 130 -11.91 2.18 -17.32
C LEU A 130 -12.95 1.07 -17.53
N PHE A 131 -12.61 -0.19 -17.25
CA PHE A 131 -13.57 -1.30 -17.27
C PHE A 131 -14.67 -1.13 -16.20
N PHE A 132 -14.32 -0.63 -15.02
CA PHE A 132 -15.30 -0.38 -13.96
C PHE A 132 -16.29 0.71 -14.36
N VAL A 133 -15.79 1.83 -14.89
CA VAL A 133 -16.65 2.92 -15.39
C VAL A 133 -17.56 2.42 -16.50
N LEU A 134 -17.01 1.66 -17.46
CA LEU A 134 -17.80 1.05 -18.52
C LEU A 134 -18.93 0.18 -17.93
N TRP A 135 -18.61 -0.67 -16.97
CA TRP A 135 -19.57 -1.58 -16.36
C TRP A 135 -20.71 -0.84 -15.64
N ILE A 136 -20.38 0.17 -14.81
CA ILE A 136 -21.39 0.92 -14.06
C ILE A 136 -22.31 1.77 -14.95
N ILE A 137 -21.78 2.40 -16.02
CA ILE A 137 -22.60 3.21 -16.94
C ILE A 137 -23.51 2.35 -17.83
N LEU A 138 -23.11 1.12 -18.15
CA LEU A 138 -23.95 0.16 -18.88
C LEU A 138 -24.96 -0.53 -17.95
N ARG A 139 -24.61 -0.71 -16.69
CA ARG A 139 -25.48 -1.34 -15.69
C ARG A 139 -26.61 -0.42 -15.23
N ASP A 140 -26.32 0.87 -15.07
CA ASP A 140 -27.30 1.91 -14.74
C ASP A 140 -26.99 3.18 -15.53
N SER A 141 -27.56 3.27 -16.72
CA SER A 141 -27.39 4.42 -17.60
C SER A 141 -28.04 5.70 -17.10
N GLU A 142 -28.94 5.62 -16.08
CA GLU A 142 -29.60 6.78 -15.48
C GLU A 142 -28.69 7.57 -14.55
N ARG A 143 -27.71 6.94 -13.94
CA ARG A 143 -26.73 7.64 -13.11
C ARG A 143 -25.84 8.55 -13.97
N SER A 144 -25.57 9.74 -13.46
CA SER A 144 -24.54 10.63 -13.98
C SER A 144 -23.26 10.46 -13.16
N ASN A 145 -22.14 10.22 -13.84
CA ASN A 145 -20.86 9.95 -13.20
C ASN A 145 -19.81 10.97 -13.66
N LEU A 146 -18.98 11.42 -12.73
CA LEU A 146 -17.91 12.38 -12.96
C LEU A 146 -16.55 11.70 -12.80
N TYR A 147 -15.73 11.75 -13.84
CA TYR A 147 -14.32 11.36 -13.81
C TYR A 147 -13.45 12.61 -13.83
N CYS A 148 -12.53 12.72 -12.89
CA CYS A 148 -11.63 13.86 -12.75
C CYS A 148 -10.17 13.40 -12.66
N SER A 149 -9.28 14.08 -13.39
CA SER A 149 -7.84 13.90 -13.30
C SER A 149 -7.10 15.23 -13.34
N TYR A 150 -5.78 15.25 -13.19
CA TYR A 150 -4.99 16.49 -13.13
C TYR A 150 -4.96 17.28 -14.46
N THR A 151 -5.09 16.63 -15.63
CA THR A 151 -5.08 17.33 -16.94
C THR A 151 -6.15 16.84 -17.89
N ASP A 152 -6.54 17.72 -18.83
CA ASP A 152 -7.47 17.40 -19.91
C ASP A 152 -6.94 16.31 -20.85
N SER A 153 -5.62 16.20 -21.03
CA SER A 153 -5.01 15.17 -21.87
C SER A 153 -5.20 13.76 -21.27
N VAL A 154 -5.07 13.60 -19.97
CA VAL A 154 -5.32 12.31 -19.29
C VAL A 154 -6.79 11.95 -19.37
N VAL A 155 -7.68 12.91 -19.12
CA VAL A 155 -9.13 12.74 -19.27
C VAL A 155 -9.50 12.34 -20.72
N ASP A 156 -8.84 12.95 -21.71
CA ASP A 156 -9.06 12.63 -23.13
C ASP A 156 -8.67 11.18 -23.46
N VAL A 157 -7.53 10.71 -22.95
CA VAL A 157 -7.08 9.32 -23.14
C VAL A 157 -8.07 8.34 -22.51
N PHE A 158 -8.54 8.63 -21.28
CA PHE A 158 -9.54 7.80 -20.61
C PHE A 158 -10.87 7.75 -21.39
N TYR A 159 -11.36 8.89 -21.82
CA TYR A 159 -12.59 9.01 -22.62
C TYR A 159 -12.48 8.24 -23.95
N LYS A 160 -11.35 8.38 -24.66
CA LYS A 160 -11.09 7.61 -25.89
C LYS A 160 -11.04 6.11 -25.63
N GLY A 161 -10.47 5.68 -24.53
CA GLY A 161 -10.47 4.27 -24.13
C GLY A 161 -11.88 3.71 -23.93
N LEU A 162 -12.79 4.47 -23.32
CA LEU A 162 -14.21 4.06 -23.22
C LEU A 162 -14.85 3.92 -24.61
N LEU A 163 -14.63 4.89 -25.49
CA LEU A 163 -15.17 4.85 -26.86
C LEU A 163 -14.57 3.71 -27.69
N GLU A 164 -13.31 3.38 -27.54
CA GLU A 164 -12.67 2.25 -28.22
C GLU A 164 -13.41 0.94 -27.91
N ILE A 165 -13.68 0.67 -26.64
CA ILE A 165 -14.39 -0.55 -26.23
C ILE A 165 -15.85 -0.52 -26.74
N LEU A 166 -16.54 0.60 -26.59
CA LEU A 166 -17.94 0.73 -26.99
C LEU A 166 -18.16 0.61 -28.50
N ASN A 167 -17.19 1.06 -29.30
CA ASN A 167 -17.24 1.02 -30.76
C ASN A 167 -16.82 -0.33 -31.34
N ASP A 168 -16.24 -1.23 -30.56
CA ASP A 168 -15.84 -2.56 -31.02
C ASP A 168 -16.54 -3.68 -30.20
N PRO A 169 -17.86 -3.87 -30.37
CA PRO A 169 -18.61 -4.89 -29.66
C PRO A 169 -18.34 -6.33 -30.13
N VAL A 170 -17.53 -6.51 -31.17
CA VAL A 170 -17.12 -7.82 -31.66
C VAL A 170 -15.91 -8.35 -30.90
N THR A 171 -14.94 -7.49 -30.65
CA THR A 171 -13.76 -7.80 -29.84
C THR A 171 -14.10 -7.76 -28.37
N TYR A 172 -14.87 -6.74 -27.95
CA TYR A 172 -15.35 -6.58 -26.59
C TYR A 172 -16.85 -6.89 -26.51
N LEU A 173 -17.20 -8.00 -25.89
CA LEU A 173 -18.54 -8.58 -25.92
C LEU A 173 -19.53 -7.89 -24.97
N TRP A 174 -19.42 -6.57 -24.78
CA TRP A 174 -20.26 -5.84 -23.84
C TRP A 174 -21.77 -5.89 -24.20
N ARG A 175 -22.10 -5.98 -25.51
CA ARG A 175 -23.49 -6.09 -25.96
C ARG A 175 -24.15 -7.43 -25.62
N ASP A 176 -23.36 -8.48 -25.44
CA ASP A 176 -23.90 -9.77 -24.97
C ASP A 176 -24.38 -9.65 -23.50
N VAL A 177 -23.65 -8.86 -22.70
CA VAL A 177 -23.98 -8.61 -21.28
C VAL A 177 -25.12 -7.61 -21.15
N PHE A 178 -25.12 -6.56 -22.00
CA PHE A 178 -26.10 -5.47 -22.01
C PHE A 178 -26.76 -5.32 -23.39
N PRO A 179 -27.60 -6.29 -23.81
CA PRO A 179 -28.14 -6.34 -25.19
C PRO A 179 -29.09 -5.19 -25.50
N GLY A 180 -29.67 -4.55 -24.48
CA GLY A 180 -30.55 -3.41 -24.64
C GLY A 180 -29.85 -2.05 -24.68
N SER A 181 -28.55 -2.02 -24.36
CA SER A 181 -27.83 -0.76 -24.24
C SER A 181 -27.20 -0.31 -25.55
N SER A 182 -27.16 1.00 -25.73
CA SER A 182 -26.58 1.65 -26.90
C SER A 182 -25.93 2.99 -26.54
N VAL A 183 -24.96 3.42 -27.36
CA VAL A 183 -24.40 4.76 -27.26
C VAL A 183 -25.41 5.73 -27.89
N ALA A 184 -26.02 6.59 -27.08
CA ALA A 184 -27.01 7.57 -27.53
C ALA A 184 -26.36 8.81 -28.14
N SER A 185 -25.35 9.37 -27.47
CA SER A 185 -24.57 10.50 -27.99
C SER A 185 -23.20 10.59 -27.35
N THR A 186 -22.28 11.22 -28.06
CA THR A 186 -20.90 11.50 -27.61
C THR A 186 -20.52 12.94 -27.90
N ASN A 187 -19.77 13.58 -27.00
CA ASN A 187 -19.16 14.88 -27.25
C ASN A 187 -17.69 14.84 -26.88
N ALA A 188 -16.82 14.69 -27.87
CA ALA A 188 -15.39 14.57 -27.66
C ALA A 188 -14.75 15.86 -27.13
N LYS A 189 -15.30 17.04 -27.42
CA LYS A 189 -14.80 18.32 -26.92
C LYS A 189 -15.03 18.41 -25.41
N ASP A 190 -16.21 18.05 -24.96
CA ASP A 190 -16.62 18.16 -23.57
C ASP A 190 -16.50 16.85 -22.80
N LYS A 191 -15.95 15.79 -23.43
CA LYS A 191 -15.79 14.45 -22.84
C LYS A 191 -17.07 13.90 -22.21
N LEU A 192 -18.18 14.02 -22.95
CA LEU A 192 -19.49 13.53 -22.54
C LEU A 192 -19.86 12.26 -23.32
N LEU A 193 -20.41 11.28 -22.60
CA LEU A 193 -20.92 10.04 -23.15
C LEU A 193 -22.30 9.74 -22.54
N ASN A 194 -23.30 9.60 -23.39
CA ASN A 194 -24.64 9.20 -23.02
C ASN A 194 -24.90 7.75 -23.47
N ILE A 195 -25.39 6.95 -22.55
CA ILE A 195 -25.84 5.57 -22.79
C ILE A 195 -27.38 5.58 -22.79
N ASP A 196 -27.98 4.83 -23.73
CA ASP A 196 -29.41 4.58 -23.96
C ASP A 196 -30.23 5.81 -24.38
N ARG A 197 -30.02 6.96 -23.79
CA ARG A 197 -30.67 8.20 -24.16
C ARG A 197 -29.83 9.43 -23.84
N GLU A 198 -30.03 10.49 -24.59
CA GLU A 198 -29.43 11.78 -24.29
C GLU A 198 -30.06 12.41 -23.06
N LYS A 199 -29.21 12.93 -22.14
CA LYS A 199 -29.61 13.54 -20.87
C LYS A 199 -28.90 14.88 -20.69
N ARG A 200 -29.50 15.75 -19.86
CA ARG A 200 -28.87 17.02 -19.46
C ARG A 200 -27.50 16.80 -18.82
N TYR A 201 -27.38 15.81 -17.96
CA TYR A 201 -26.12 15.37 -17.38
C TYR A 201 -25.84 13.95 -17.86
N ALA A 202 -24.74 13.81 -18.57
CA ALA A 202 -24.38 12.58 -19.27
C ALA A 202 -24.14 11.41 -18.32
N SER A 203 -24.25 10.17 -18.82
CA SER A 203 -23.90 8.96 -18.09
C SER A 203 -22.43 8.96 -17.65
N PHE A 204 -21.57 9.59 -18.45
CA PHE A 204 -20.18 9.86 -18.12
C PHE A 204 -19.81 11.30 -18.50
N THR A 205 -19.15 12.00 -17.60
CA THR A 205 -18.57 13.33 -17.79
C THR A 205 -17.12 13.30 -17.36
N GLY A 206 -16.19 13.64 -18.25
CA GLY A 206 -14.76 13.77 -17.96
C GLY A 206 -14.34 15.23 -17.82
N ARG A 207 -13.61 15.57 -16.76
CA ARG A 207 -13.06 16.93 -16.54
C ARG A 207 -11.69 16.84 -15.88
N SER A 208 -10.84 17.84 -16.16
CA SER A 208 -9.63 18.01 -15.36
C SER A 208 -9.93 18.85 -14.11
N LEU A 209 -9.15 18.63 -13.05
CA LEU A 209 -9.30 19.35 -11.78
C LEU A 209 -9.15 20.87 -11.95
N TYR A 210 -8.27 21.28 -12.87
CA TYR A 210 -8.01 22.69 -13.19
C TYR A 210 -8.87 23.23 -14.34
N GLY A 211 -9.74 22.38 -14.91
CA GLY A 211 -10.71 22.76 -15.92
C GLY A 211 -12.01 23.35 -15.35
N THR A 212 -13.01 23.52 -16.22
CA THR A 212 -14.33 24.01 -15.82
C THR A 212 -15.16 22.86 -15.26
N LEU A 213 -15.23 22.76 -13.94
CA LEU A 213 -16.04 21.78 -13.21
C LEU A 213 -17.44 22.33 -12.88
N ASN A 214 -17.55 23.65 -12.62
CA ASN A 214 -18.82 24.28 -12.27
C ASN A 214 -19.84 24.16 -13.40
N GLY A 215 -21.01 23.54 -13.08
CA GLY A 215 -22.07 23.30 -14.04
C GLY A 215 -21.83 22.16 -15.02
N ALA A 216 -20.69 21.46 -14.94
CA ALA A 216 -20.35 20.39 -15.87
C ALA A 216 -21.15 19.10 -15.61
N CYS A 217 -21.45 18.81 -14.36
CA CYS A 217 -22.18 17.61 -13.93
C CYS A 217 -22.96 17.87 -12.64
N ASP A 218 -24.18 17.32 -12.54
CA ASP A 218 -24.80 16.96 -11.26
C ASP A 218 -24.56 15.46 -11.11
N CYS A 219 -23.51 15.10 -10.38
CA CYS A 219 -23.12 13.71 -10.18
C CYS A 219 -24.09 13.03 -9.21
N ARG A 220 -24.75 11.96 -9.65
CA ARG A 220 -25.68 11.16 -8.85
C ARG A 220 -25.26 9.71 -8.70
N GLY A 221 -24.11 9.36 -9.26
CA GLY A 221 -23.51 8.04 -9.19
C GLY A 221 -22.14 8.10 -8.52
N TYR A 222 -21.11 8.17 -9.33
CA TYR A 222 -19.72 8.13 -8.89
C TYR A 222 -18.99 9.44 -9.13
N GLU A 223 -18.33 9.94 -8.11
CA GLU A 223 -17.22 10.88 -8.22
C GLU A 223 -15.90 10.12 -8.21
N ILE A 224 -15.21 10.12 -9.35
CA ILE A 224 -14.00 9.34 -9.58
C ILE A 224 -12.84 10.31 -9.76
N ALA A 225 -11.91 10.29 -8.80
CA ALA A 225 -10.69 11.09 -8.79
C ALA A 225 -9.49 10.20 -9.14
N ASP A 226 -8.91 10.38 -10.32
CA ASP A 226 -7.77 9.60 -10.82
C ASP A 226 -6.54 10.49 -10.98
N ASP A 227 -5.49 10.23 -10.21
CA ASP A 227 -4.22 10.96 -10.21
C ASP A 227 -4.45 12.50 -10.28
N LEU A 228 -4.92 13.12 -9.18
CA LEU A 228 -5.23 14.57 -9.12
C LEU A 228 -3.98 15.46 -9.11
N ILE A 229 -2.79 14.88 -8.97
CA ILE A 229 -1.49 15.53 -8.96
C ILE A 229 -0.63 15.00 -10.09
N SER A 230 0.07 15.90 -10.78
CA SER A 230 0.87 15.57 -11.97
C SER A 230 2.13 14.76 -11.66
N GLY A 231 2.64 14.82 -10.44
CA GLY A 231 3.87 14.13 -10.04
C GLY A 231 4.62 14.82 -8.91
N ILE A 232 5.89 14.45 -8.77
CA ILE A 232 6.73 14.84 -7.64
C ILE A 232 6.96 16.36 -7.56
N GLU A 233 7.12 17.05 -8.67
CA GLU A 233 7.38 18.51 -8.65
C GLU A 233 6.20 19.29 -8.07
N GLU A 234 4.96 18.85 -8.38
CA GLU A 234 3.76 19.44 -7.79
C GLU A 234 3.62 19.03 -6.32
N ALA A 235 3.92 17.78 -6.00
CA ALA A 235 3.85 17.25 -4.64
C ALA A 235 4.87 17.89 -3.66
N MET A 236 5.99 18.40 -4.17
CA MET A 236 6.97 19.14 -3.38
C MET A 236 6.57 20.60 -3.10
N ASN A 237 5.56 21.10 -3.78
CA ASN A 237 5.13 22.49 -3.63
C ASN A 237 3.85 22.57 -2.78
N LYS A 238 4.00 23.01 -1.52
CA LYS A 238 2.89 23.12 -0.55
C LYS A 238 1.74 24.02 -1.06
N ASP A 239 2.05 25.10 -1.76
CA ASP A 239 1.02 26.02 -2.29
C ASP A 239 0.22 25.36 -3.42
N ARG A 240 0.89 24.56 -4.27
CA ARG A 240 0.21 23.79 -5.32
C ARG A 240 -0.67 22.70 -4.73
N LEU A 241 -0.20 21.98 -3.70
CA LEU A 241 -1.01 20.98 -2.99
C LEU A 241 -2.24 21.62 -2.32
N ALA A 242 -2.05 22.74 -1.63
CA ALA A 242 -3.15 23.51 -1.04
C ALA A 242 -4.15 24.00 -2.11
N SER A 243 -3.65 24.47 -3.26
CA SER A 243 -4.49 24.87 -4.39
C SER A 243 -5.26 23.68 -4.98
N ALA A 244 -4.62 22.53 -5.14
CA ALA A 244 -5.28 21.31 -5.61
C ALA A 244 -6.41 20.87 -4.65
N TRP A 245 -6.13 20.85 -3.35
CA TRP A 245 -7.13 20.55 -2.34
C TRP A 245 -8.29 21.53 -2.33
N SER A 246 -8.01 22.83 -2.38
CA SER A 246 -9.05 23.85 -2.49
C SER A 246 -9.98 23.66 -3.69
N LYS A 247 -9.44 23.21 -4.84
CA LYS A 247 -10.27 22.86 -6.01
C LYS A 247 -11.08 21.59 -5.81
N VAL A 248 -10.54 20.60 -5.11
CA VAL A 248 -11.29 19.41 -4.72
C VAL A 248 -12.48 19.80 -3.86
N GLU A 249 -12.28 20.59 -2.80
CA GLU A 249 -13.34 21.00 -1.88
C GLU A 249 -14.39 21.92 -2.52
N ASN A 250 -13.95 22.88 -3.32
CA ASN A 250 -14.85 23.93 -3.81
C ASN A 250 -15.45 23.63 -5.19
N ASN A 251 -14.80 22.81 -6.01
CA ASN A 251 -15.24 22.60 -7.39
C ASN A 251 -15.60 21.14 -7.71
N TYR A 252 -14.90 20.17 -7.15
CA TYR A 252 -15.08 18.75 -7.46
C TYR A 252 -16.14 18.11 -6.56
N LEU A 253 -15.94 18.03 -5.25
CA LEU A 253 -16.88 17.42 -4.31
C LEU A 253 -18.28 18.05 -4.33
N PRO A 254 -18.46 19.37 -4.57
CA PRO A 254 -19.80 19.94 -4.69
C PRO A 254 -20.55 19.54 -5.98
N ARG A 255 -19.98 18.71 -6.84
CA ARG A 255 -20.71 18.13 -8.00
C ARG A 255 -21.60 16.98 -7.59
N GLY A 256 -21.30 16.35 -6.49
CA GLY A 256 -22.15 15.33 -5.90
C GLY A 256 -23.50 15.85 -5.47
N VAL A 257 -24.59 15.21 -5.93
CA VAL A 257 -25.98 15.60 -5.63
C VAL A 257 -26.77 14.40 -5.15
N GLY A 258 -27.20 14.45 -3.89
CA GLY A 258 -27.95 13.39 -3.22
C GLY A 258 -27.14 12.69 -2.14
N ASP A 259 -27.77 11.72 -1.50
CA ASP A 259 -27.26 11.02 -0.31
C ASP A 259 -26.61 9.66 -0.62
N LYS A 260 -26.57 9.25 -1.90
CA LYS A 260 -26.03 7.96 -2.35
C LYS A 260 -24.85 8.08 -3.32
N ILE A 261 -24.10 9.17 -3.22
CA ILE A 261 -22.93 9.36 -4.07
C ILE A 261 -21.81 8.48 -3.54
N LYS A 262 -21.11 7.84 -4.48
CA LYS A 262 -19.94 7.02 -4.19
C LYS A 262 -18.66 7.74 -4.62
N HIS A 263 -17.67 7.71 -3.75
CA HIS A 263 -16.38 8.33 -4.02
C HIS A 263 -15.33 7.26 -4.30
N LEU A 264 -14.65 7.41 -5.42
CA LEU A 264 -13.56 6.53 -5.82
C LEU A 264 -12.30 7.36 -6.08
N TRP A 265 -11.31 7.20 -5.22
CA TRP A 265 -10.02 7.86 -5.33
C TRP A 265 -8.98 6.86 -5.79
N ILE A 266 -8.29 7.20 -6.87
CA ILE A 266 -7.27 6.35 -7.45
C ILE A 266 -6.03 7.18 -7.67
N GLY A 267 -4.89 6.64 -7.32
CA GLY A 267 -3.68 7.36 -7.65
C GLY A 267 -2.42 6.76 -7.08
N THR A 268 -1.35 7.40 -7.48
CA THR A 268 -0.07 7.28 -6.83
C THR A 268 -0.05 8.27 -5.67
N ARG A 269 0.33 7.79 -4.49
CA ARG A 269 0.55 8.68 -3.35
C ARG A 269 1.86 9.42 -3.53
N TRP A 270 1.86 10.72 -3.26
CA TRP A 270 3.05 11.55 -3.45
C TRP A 270 3.49 12.24 -2.17
N SER A 271 2.54 12.57 -1.30
CA SER A 271 2.74 13.28 -0.06
C SER A 271 1.66 12.89 0.95
N LEU A 272 1.91 13.09 2.24
CA LEU A 272 0.88 12.94 3.27
C LEU A 272 -0.24 13.96 3.08
N VAL A 273 0.09 15.14 2.57
CA VAL A 273 -0.83 16.25 2.32
C VAL A 273 -1.22 16.39 0.84
N ASP A 274 -1.07 15.33 0.03
CA ASP A 274 -1.70 15.30 -1.30
C ASP A 274 -3.24 15.21 -1.13
N PRO A 275 -4.05 15.52 -2.16
CA PRO A 275 -5.51 15.50 -2.03
C PRO A 275 -6.07 14.18 -1.50
N THR A 276 -5.49 13.05 -1.88
CA THR A 276 -5.88 11.74 -1.36
C THR A 276 -5.52 11.59 0.11
N GLY A 277 -4.34 12.08 0.52
CA GLY A 277 -3.90 12.08 1.92
C GLY A 277 -4.78 12.92 2.83
N LEU A 278 -5.10 14.13 2.38
CA LEU A 278 -6.02 15.01 3.11
C LEU A 278 -7.42 14.40 3.23
N ARG A 279 -7.89 13.68 2.18
CA ARG A 279 -9.15 12.95 2.27
C ARG A 279 -9.10 11.82 3.28
N VAL A 280 -8.02 11.04 3.30
CA VAL A 280 -7.79 9.97 4.30
C VAL A 280 -7.77 10.55 5.72
N ASP A 281 -7.09 11.68 5.90
CA ASP A 281 -7.03 12.37 7.19
C ASP A 281 -8.43 12.77 7.69
N LEU A 282 -9.24 13.40 6.83
CA LEU A 282 -10.63 13.75 7.15
C LEU A 282 -11.48 12.52 7.52
N LEU A 283 -11.39 11.44 6.74
CA LEU A 283 -12.14 10.22 6.97
C LEU A 283 -11.74 9.51 8.27
N THR A 284 -10.49 9.68 8.68
CA THR A 284 -9.93 9.02 9.88
C THR A 284 -10.17 9.84 11.14
N ASN A 285 -9.97 11.16 11.08
CA ASN A 285 -9.84 12.00 12.27
C ASN A 285 -11.06 12.87 12.54
N GLU A 286 -11.88 13.16 11.52
CA GLU A 286 -13.03 14.05 11.69
C GLU A 286 -14.30 13.31 12.08
N ALA A 287 -14.89 13.68 13.22
CA ALA A 287 -16.06 13.02 13.77
C ALA A 287 -17.30 13.03 12.85
N VAL A 288 -17.38 14.00 11.93
CA VAL A 288 -18.47 14.10 10.95
C VAL A 288 -18.48 12.95 9.96
N PHE A 289 -17.32 12.35 9.67
CA PHE A 289 -17.14 11.24 8.73
C PHE A 289 -17.22 9.85 9.39
N LYS A 290 -17.41 9.74 10.71
CA LYS A 290 -17.41 8.44 11.44
C LYS A 290 -18.40 7.40 10.92
N ASN A 291 -19.45 7.81 10.21
CA ASN A 291 -20.46 6.92 9.64
C ASN A 291 -20.21 6.59 8.16
N VAL A 292 -19.20 7.15 7.54
CA VAL A 292 -18.82 6.86 6.16
C VAL A 292 -18.13 5.49 6.16
N ARG A 293 -18.65 4.57 5.37
CA ARG A 293 -18.05 3.24 5.17
C ARG A 293 -16.99 3.35 4.10
N TRP A 294 -15.75 3.47 4.51
CA TRP A 294 -14.63 3.63 3.59
C TRP A 294 -13.57 2.55 3.75
N ARG A 295 -12.80 2.35 2.70
CA ARG A 295 -11.64 1.46 2.68
C ARG A 295 -10.50 2.09 1.90
N MET A 296 -9.29 2.00 2.43
CA MET A 296 -8.07 2.23 1.67
C MET A 296 -7.45 0.88 1.32
N LEU A 297 -7.22 0.66 0.04
CA LEU A 297 -6.49 -0.49 -0.48
C LEU A 297 -5.18 0.02 -1.11
N ASN A 298 -4.10 -0.19 -0.40
CA ASN A 298 -2.75 0.04 -0.91
C ASN A 298 -2.16 -1.29 -1.37
N VAL A 299 -1.74 -1.36 -2.64
CA VAL A 299 -1.02 -2.52 -3.18
C VAL A 299 0.38 -2.04 -3.55
N PRO A 300 1.40 -2.29 -2.70
CA PRO A 300 2.77 -1.84 -2.93
C PRO A 300 3.43 -2.59 -4.08
N ALA A 301 4.50 -2.03 -4.63
CA ALA A 301 5.31 -2.67 -5.68
C ALA A 301 5.91 -4.00 -5.20
N LEU A 302 6.50 -3.98 -4.00
CA LEU A 302 7.09 -5.13 -3.34
C LEU A 302 6.28 -5.47 -2.07
N ASN A 303 6.04 -6.75 -1.87
CA ASN A 303 5.36 -7.27 -0.68
C ASN A 303 6.32 -7.39 0.52
N GLU A 304 5.83 -7.93 1.63
CA GLU A 304 6.60 -8.15 2.87
C GLU A 304 7.80 -9.11 2.69
N ASN A 305 7.77 -9.95 1.65
CA ASN A 305 8.87 -10.86 1.31
C ASN A 305 9.84 -10.24 0.30
N ASP A 306 9.73 -8.94 0.00
CA ASP A 306 10.50 -8.23 -1.01
C ASP A 306 10.30 -8.78 -2.44
N GLU A 307 9.10 -9.34 -2.72
CA GLU A 307 8.71 -9.89 -4.01
C GLU A 307 7.68 -8.99 -4.70
N SER A 308 7.68 -8.98 -6.03
CA SER A 308 6.75 -8.17 -6.82
C SER A 308 5.28 -8.61 -6.64
N ASN A 309 4.42 -7.64 -6.35
CA ASN A 309 2.97 -7.82 -6.41
C ASN A 309 2.40 -7.74 -7.84
N PHE A 310 3.23 -7.39 -8.83
CA PHE A 310 2.79 -7.08 -10.20
C PHE A 310 3.55 -7.86 -11.27
N ASP A 311 4.11 -9.01 -10.92
CA ASP A 311 4.64 -9.97 -11.89
C ASP A 311 3.47 -10.75 -12.50
N TYR A 312 3.03 -10.28 -13.67
CA TYR A 312 1.87 -10.83 -14.35
C TYR A 312 2.25 -11.93 -15.34
N ALA A 313 1.29 -12.79 -15.65
CA ALA A 313 1.47 -13.81 -16.66
C ALA A 313 1.89 -13.22 -18.02
N PHE A 314 2.60 -14.02 -18.82
CA PHE A 314 3.12 -13.65 -20.16
C PHE A 314 4.13 -12.51 -20.17
N GLY A 315 4.92 -12.34 -19.10
CA GLY A 315 5.92 -11.29 -19.00
C GLY A 315 5.33 -9.87 -18.99
N ARG A 316 4.10 -9.75 -18.55
CA ARG A 316 3.43 -8.45 -18.35
C ARG A 316 3.72 -7.93 -16.93
N GLY A 317 3.67 -6.62 -16.76
CA GLY A 317 3.93 -6.01 -15.45
C GLY A 317 5.41 -5.88 -15.14
N PHE A 318 5.76 -6.07 -13.88
CA PHE A 318 7.13 -5.88 -13.38
C PHE A 318 7.54 -7.05 -12.49
N THR A 319 8.66 -7.67 -12.81
CA THR A 319 9.27 -8.71 -11.99
C THR A 319 9.85 -8.13 -10.70
N THR A 320 10.19 -8.98 -9.76
CA THR A 320 10.91 -8.58 -8.53
C THR A 320 12.24 -7.89 -8.88
N GLU A 321 12.96 -8.41 -9.86
CA GLU A 321 14.22 -7.82 -10.32
C GLU A 321 14.03 -6.42 -10.92
N ASP A 322 12.96 -6.20 -11.71
CA ASP A 322 12.65 -4.87 -12.24
C ASP A 322 12.43 -3.84 -11.13
N TYR A 323 11.75 -4.22 -10.05
CA TYR A 323 11.55 -3.33 -8.91
C TYR A 323 12.80 -3.13 -8.07
N HIS A 324 13.64 -4.15 -7.89
CA HIS A 324 14.93 -4.00 -7.22
C HIS A 324 15.85 -3.05 -7.99
N GLN A 325 15.93 -3.18 -9.31
CA GLN A 325 16.70 -2.25 -10.14
C GLN A 325 16.20 -0.81 -10.02
N ARG A 326 14.86 -0.61 -10.01
CA ARG A 326 14.26 0.72 -9.81
C ARG A 326 14.57 1.26 -8.43
N ARG A 327 14.39 0.46 -7.37
CA ARG A 327 14.71 0.85 -5.99
C ARG A 327 16.17 1.28 -5.87
N THR A 328 17.11 0.50 -6.41
CA THR A 328 18.54 0.84 -6.43
C THR A 328 18.80 2.18 -7.13
N SER A 329 18.04 2.53 -8.15
CA SER A 329 18.16 3.85 -8.79
C SER A 329 17.74 4.98 -7.85
N PHE A 330 16.64 4.81 -7.09
CA PHE A 330 16.22 5.79 -6.08
C PHE A 330 17.20 5.86 -4.91
N GLU A 331 17.76 4.73 -4.46
CA GLU A 331 18.80 4.65 -3.44
C GLU A 331 20.03 5.47 -3.85
N ARG A 332 20.52 5.28 -5.09
CA ARG A 332 21.67 6.03 -5.61
C ARG A 332 21.43 7.53 -5.71
N ASN A 333 20.19 7.94 -5.94
CA ASN A 333 19.80 9.34 -6.04
C ASN A 333 19.39 9.93 -4.68
N ASN A 334 19.50 9.17 -3.57
CA ASN A 334 19.03 9.54 -2.24
C ASN A 334 17.58 10.04 -2.23
N ASP A 335 16.70 9.39 -3.00
CA ASP A 335 15.28 9.76 -3.13
C ASP A 335 14.33 8.59 -2.78
N MET A 336 14.62 7.92 -1.66
CA MET A 336 13.75 6.83 -1.19
C MET A 336 12.39 7.31 -0.74
N ALA A 337 12.22 8.61 -0.44
CA ALA A 337 10.91 9.19 -0.21
C ALA A 337 10.01 9.07 -1.45
N SER A 338 10.56 9.30 -2.65
CA SER A 338 9.84 9.07 -3.90
C SER A 338 9.55 7.60 -4.13
N TRP A 339 10.49 6.70 -3.82
CA TRP A 339 10.24 5.26 -3.90
C TRP A 339 9.10 4.84 -2.97
N SER A 340 9.17 5.24 -1.70
CA SER A 340 8.16 4.91 -0.70
C SER A 340 6.77 5.45 -1.10
N ALA A 341 6.70 6.68 -1.59
CA ALA A 341 5.46 7.28 -2.04
C ALA A 341 4.90 6.60 -3.29
N GLN A 342 5.69 6.54 -4.38
CA GLN A 342 5.22 6.10 -5.70
C GLN A 342 5.05 4.59 -5.80
N TYR A 343 5.97 3.82 -5.20
CA TYR A 343 6.04 2.38 -5.38
C TYR A 343 5.52 1.59 -4.19
N GLN A 344 5.63 2.11 -2.96
CA GLN A 344 5.08 1.44 -1.78
C GLN A 344 3.76 2.04 -1.30
N GLY A 345 3.36 3.21 -1.84
CA GLY A 345 2.11 3.88 -1.47
C GLY A 345 2.10 4.43 -0.05
N THR A 346 3.29 4.60 0.54
CA THR A 346 3.53 5.13 1.88
C THR A 346 4.33 6.43 1.79
N PRO A 347 3.69 7.56 1.44
CA PRO A 347 4.38 8.84 1.36
C PRO A 347 4.91 9.26 2.74
N ILE A 348 6.04 9.94 2.74
CA ILE A 348 6.75 10.40 3.93
C ILE A 348 6.96 11.90 3.81
N GLU A 349 6.86 12.61 4.92
CA GLU A 349 7.17 14.04 4.91
C GLU A 349 8.64 14.26 4.58
N ARG A 350 8.88 15.13 3.58
CA ARG A 350 10.24 15.49 3.15
C ARG A 350 10.81 16.66 3.92
N ASP A 351 9.97 17.45 4.57
CA ASP A 351 10.34 18.67 5.30
C ASP A 351 10.20 18.52 6.83
N GLY A 352 9.85 17.34 7.33
CA GLY A 352 9.63 17.08 8.76
C GLY A 352 10.70 16.21 9.39
N ALA A 353 10.71 16.15 10.71
CA ALA A 353 11.50 15.16 11.46
C ALA A 353 11.12 13.75 11.02
N VAL A 354 12.12 12.94 10.67
CA VAL A 354 11.91 11.54 10.21
C VAL A 354 11.29 10.69 11.31
N LEU A 355 11.57 11.05 12.56
CA LEU A 355 11.13 10.39 13.76
C LEU A 355 10.57 11.46 14.72
N SER A 356 9.27 11.79 14.61
CA SER A 356 8.63 12.79 15.47
C SER A 356 8.17 12.21 16.81
N PRO A 357 8.04 13.01 17.88
CA PRO A 357 7.54 12.51 19.16
C PRO A 357 6.16 11.86 19.07
N GLU A 358 5.29 12.34 18.16
CA GLU A 358 3.93 11.85 17.97
C GLU A 358 3.90 10.44 17.35
N ASP A 359 4.97 10.08 16.62
CA ASP A 359 5.10 8.78 15.95
C ASP A 359 5.68 7.69 16.87
N MET A 360 6.19 8.07 18.06
CA MET A 360 6.90 7.13 18.93
C MET A 360 5.98 6.45 19.93
N ARG A 361 6.31 5.20 20.24
CA ARG A 361 5.66 4.42 21.32
C ARG A 361 6.43 4.58 22.62
N PHE A 362 5.70 4.71 23.73
CA PHE A 362 6.31 4.92 25.06
C PHE A 362 5.81 3.90 26.08
N TYR A 363 6.62 3.68 27.12
CA TYR A 363 6.26 2.83 28.27
C TYR A 363 6.75 3.47 29.57
N ASN A 364 6.14 3.07 30.67
CA ASN A 364 6.35 3.60 32.02
C ASN A 364 7.53 2.99 32.78
N GLY A 365 8.52 2.43 32.07
CA GLY A 365 9.70 1.79 32.66
C GLY A 365 9.49 0.36 33.17
N VAL A 366 8.28 -0.18 33.07
CA VAL A 366 7.99 -1.58 33.41
C VAL A 366 8.01 -2.40 32.11
N LEU A 367 8.94 -3.36 32.04
CA LEU A 367 9.02 -4.30 30.92
C LEU A 367 7.90 -5.36 31.01
N PRO A 368 7.52 -5.98 29.89
CA PRO A 368 6.58 -7.10 29.89
C PRO A 368 7.03 -8.25 30.80
N ASP A 369 6.07 -9.01 31.34
CA ASP A 369 6.34 -10.21 32.13
C ASP A 369 6.97 -11.30 31.24
N GLY A 370 7.96 -12.02 31.81
CA GLY A 370 8.66 -13.12 31.14
C GLY A 370 10.09 -12.80 30.76
N ASP A 371 10.77 -13.79 30.18
CA ASP A 371 12.15 -13.64 29.74
C ASP A 371 12.16 -12.98 28.35
N PRO A 372 13.00 -11.94 28.11
CA PRO A 372 13.13 -11.35 26.80
C PRO A 372 13.80 -12.32 25.81
N ASP A 373 13.40 -12.27 24.54
CA ASP A 373 14.02 -13.07 23.48
C ASP A 373 15.50 -12.73 23.30
N ARG A 374 15.84 -11.47 23.44
CA ARG A 374 17.20 -10.97 23.28
C ARG A 374 17.41 -9.63 23.96
N ILE A 375 18.58 -9.47 24.60
CA ILE A 375 19.07 -8.17 25.07
C ILE A 375 20.34 -7.85 24.30
N PHE A 376 20.35 -6.72 23.60
CA PHE A 376 21.44 -6.35 22.72
C PHE A 376 21.69 -4.84 22.71
N MET A 377 22.84 -4.43 22.16
CA MET A 377 23.21 -3.05 21.89
C MET A 377 23.64 -2.87 20.44
N ALA A 378 23.38 -1.69 19.88
CA ALA A 378 23.98 -1.24 18.63
C ALA A 378 24.79 0.03 18.92
N VAL A 379 26.07 0.00 18.65
CA VAL A 379 27.01 1.07 19.01
C VAL A 379 27.49 1.78 17.75
N ASP A 380 27.18 3.08 17.64
CA ASP A 380 27.81 3.99 16.67
C ASP A 380 28.94 4.76 17.42
N PRO A 381 30.22 4.39 17.21
CA PRO A 381 31.33 5.00 17.91
C PRO A 381 31.74 6.32 17.27
N ALA A 382 32.00 7.33 18.08
CA ALA A 382 32.59 8.60 17.65
C ALA A 382 34.11 8.61 17.86
N TRP A 383 34.81 9.34 17.00
CA TRP A 383 36.27 9.44 17.05
C TRP A 383 36.77 10.76 17.66
N GLY A 384 35.91 11.54 18.29
CA GLY A 384 36.21 12.88 18.80
C GLY A 384 35.86 13.99 17.79
N GLY A 385 36.04 15.25 18.19
CA GLY A 385 35.72 16.39 17.30
C GLY A 385 34.29 16.92 17.40
N GLY A 386 33.51 16.45 18.40
CA GLY A 386 32.17 16.94 18.65
C GLY A 386 31.02 15.96 18.31
N ASP A 387 31.34 14.81 17.71
CA ASP A 387 30.37 13.73 17.47
C ASP A 387 30.11 12.93 18.76
N PHE A 388 28.92 12.35 18.85
CA PHE A 388 28.50 11.58 20.02
C PHE A 388 28.63 10.07 19.76
N VAL A 389 29.13 9.35 20.75
CA VAL A 389 28.93 7.90 20.81
C VAL A 389 27.47 7.68 21.15
N ALA A 390 26.76 6.91 20.33
CA ALA A 390 25.36 6.57 20.52
C ALA A 390 25.19 5.05 20.61
N ALA A 391 24.63 4.56 21.73
CA ALA A 391 24.43 3.14 21.92
C ALA A 391 23.13 2.86 22.74
N PRO A 392 21.98 2.61 22.09
CA PRO A 392 20.78 2.19 22.76
C PRO A 392 20.90 0.76 23.28
N ILE A 393 20.42 0.52 24.52
CA ILE A 393 20.20 -0.81 25.06
C ILE A 393 18.81 -1.26 24.61
N CYS A 394 18.73 -2.41 23.97
CA CYS A 394 17.53 -2.94 23.35
C CYS A 394 17.11 -4.26 24.02
N VAL A 395 15.88 -4.32 24.50
CA VAL A 395 15.28 -5.53 25.12
C VAL A 395 14.12 -5.95 24.23
N ARG A 396 14.26 -7.10 23.56
CA ARG A 396 13.26 -7.59 22.60
C ARG A 396 12.32 -8.60 23.22
N PHE A 397 11.02 -8.38 23.02
CA PHE A 397 9.94 -9.34 23.25
C PHE A 397 9.16 -9.48 21.94
N ASP A 398 9.18 -10.65 21.32
CA ASP A 398 8.63 -10.91 19.98
C ASP A 398 9.17 -9.91 18.92
N ARG A 399 8.33 -9.02 18.46
CA ARG A 399 8.70 -7.96 17.52
C ARG A 399 8.92 -6.60 18.20
N ASP A 400 8.52 -6.44 19.44
CA ASP A 400 8.66 -5.19 20.19
C ASP A 400 10.05 -5.06 20.83
N ILE A 401 10.67 -3.90 20.68
CA ILE A 401 12.01 -3.58 21.18
C ILE A 401 11.89 -2.42 22.17
N TYR A 402 12.05 -2.73 23.44
CA TYR A 402 12.07 -1.75 24.52
C TYR A 402 13.47 -1.16 24.68
N VAL A 403 13.56 0.15 24.86
CA VAL A 403 14.82 0.86 25.05
C VAL A 403 14.85 1.40 26.49
N PRO A 404 15.36 0.63 27.47
CA PRO A 404 15.36 1.06 28.90
C PRO A 404 16.45 2.10 29.21
N ASP A 405 17.54 2.13 28.46
CA ASP A 405 18.65 3.06 28.68
C ASP A 405 19.43 3.28 27.38
N VAL A 406 20.24 4.33 27.34
CA VAL A 406 21.09 4.65 26.19
C VAL A 406 22.45 5.15 26.67
N VAL A 407 23.51 4.99 25.87
CA VAL A 407 24.74 5.78 25.98
C VAL A 407 24.68 6.87 24.91
N TYR A 408 24.82 8.14 25.31
CA TYR A 408 24.86 9.27 24.40
C TYR A 408 25.84 10.34 24.92
N ASN A 409 27.10 10.18 24.59
CA ASN A 409 28.21 10.90 25.20
C ASN A 409 29.25 11.30 24.16
N ASN A 410 29.74 12.53 24.22
CA ASN A 410 30.79 13.06 23.32
C ASN A 410 32.20 13.05 23.94
N GLY A 411 32.39 12.34 25.04
CA GLY A 411 33.71 12.06 25.63
C GLY A 411 34.59 11.19 24.75
N ASP A 412 35.86 11.15 25.05
CA ASP A 412 36.78 10.24 24.36
C ASP A 412 36.55 8.76 24.74
N LYS A 413 37.27 7.85 24.08
CA LYS A 413 37.13 6.41 24.30
C LYS A 413 37.40 5.97 25.75
N THR A 414 38.18 6.74 26.53
CA THR A 414 38.47 6.42 27.94
C THR A 414 37.29 6.67 28.87
N VAL A 415 36.32 7.46 28.43
CA VAL A 415 35.05 7.72 29.11
C VAL A 415 33.94 6.82 28.56
N THR A 416 33.80 6.78 27.23
CA THR A 416 32.64 6.16 26.58
C THR A 416 32.69 4.63 26.54
N GLN A 417 33.88 4.03 26.39
CA GLN A 417 34.01 2.56 26.43
C GLN A 417 33.65 1.95 27.81
N PRO A 418 34.18 2.47 28.96
CA PRO A 418 33.74 2.00 30.26
C PRO A 418 32.24 2.18 30.51
N GLU A 419 31.64 3.28 30.04
CA GLU A 419 30.20 3.53 30.17
C GLU A 419 29.35 2.49 29.41
N ILE A 420 29.74 2.17 28.17
CA ILE A 420 29.10 1.10 27.37
C ILE A 420 29.21 -0.24 28.11
N VAL A 421 30.39 -0.57 28.64
CA VAL A 421 30.63 -1.81 29.36
C VAL A 421 29.82 -1.88 30.65
N ASP A 422 29.77 -0.78 31.43
CA ASP A 422 28.98 -0.71 32.67
C ASP A 422 27.49 -0.94 32.40
N LYS A 423 26.93 -0.30 31.37
CA LYS A 423 25.54 -0.49 30.97
C LYS A 423 25.29 -1.88 30.37
N ALA A 424 26.24 -2.43 29.60
CA ALA A 424 26.13 -3.79 29.09
C ALA A 424 26.06 -4.85 30.19
N ILE A 425 26.86 -4.70 31.23
CA ILE A 425 26.83 -5.57 32.42
C ILE A 425 25.53 -5.38 33.19
N ARG A 426 25.15 -4.13 33.46
CA ARG A 426 23.93 -3.77 34.21
C ARG A 426 22.66 -4.40 33.64
N TYR A 427 22.54 -4.36 32.30
CA TYR A 427 21.37 -4.87 31.59
C TYR A 427 21.54 -6.31 31.08
N ASN A 428 22.62 -6.98 31.42
CA ASN A 428 22.93 -8.36 31.01
C ASN A 428 22.87 -8.52 29.46
N VAL A 429 23.49 -7.61 28.77
CA VAL A 429 23.55 -7.61 27.28
C VAL A 429 24.26 -8.86 26.80
N ALA A 430 23.61 -9.64 25.93
CA ALA A 430 24.16 -10.88 25.37
C ALA A 430 24.87 -10.68 24.02
N ALA A 431 24.51 -9.63 23.30
CA ALA A 431 25.07 -9.36 21.97
C ALA A 431 25.21 -7.86 21.72
N MET A 432 26.25 -7.47 21.00
CA MET A 432 26.53 -6.09 20.67
C MET A 432 27.01 -6.00 19.22
N ARG A 433 26.44 -5.08 18.43
CA ARG A 433 26.93 -4.71 17.11
C ARG A 433 27.58 -3.35 17.18
N VAL A 434 28.85 -3.28 16.78
CA VAL A 434 29.64 -2.05 16.77
C VAL A 434 29.97 -1.69 15.32
N GLU A 435 29.70 -0.46 14.89
CA GLU A 435 30.15 -0.01 13.56
C GLU A 435 31.69 0.09 13.52
N ALA A 436 32.31 -0.75 12.70
CA ALA A 436 33.75 -0.88 12.62
C ALA A 436 34.26 -0.47 11.24
N THR A 437 34.70 0.77 11.14
CA THR A 437 35.50 1.26 10.01
C THR A 437 36.98 0.91 10.22
N LYS A 438 37.84 1.21 9.25
CA LYS A 438 39.30 1.09 9.46
C LYS A 438 39.79 1.92 10.67
N MET A 439 39.08 2.99 11.01
CA MET A 439 39.42 3.90 12.11
C MET A 439 38.76 3.50 13.44
N THR A 440 37.56 2.92 13.42
CA THR A 440 36.79 2.57 14.61
C THR A 440 36.89 1.10 15.03
N ALA A 441 37.65 0.27 14.30
CA ALA A 441 37.87 -1.13 14.64
C ALA A 441 38.51 -1.32 16.03
N GLU A 442 39.47 -0.45 16.38
CA GLU A 442 40.08 -0.43 17.72
C GLU A 442 39.09 -0.10 18.85
N TYR A 443 38.04 0.64 18.56
CA TYR A 443 37.00 0.98 19.55
C TYR A 443 36.23 -0.28 19.97
N ALA A 444 35.87 -1.13 19.00
CA ALA A 444 35.20 -2.39 19.26
C ALA A 444 36.12 -3.38 20.02
N ASP A 445 37.42 -3.42 19.68
CA ASP A 445 38.38 -4.24 20.40
C ASP A 445 38.55 -3.83 21.85
N GLY A 446 38.58 -2.50 22.13
CA GLY A 446 38.66 -1.98 23.49
C GLY A 446 37.44 -2.35 24.36
N ILE A 447 36.23 -2.32 23.80
CA ILE A 447 35.00 -2.78 24.48
C ILE A 447 35.09 -4.28 24.78
N ASP A 448 35.47 -5.11 23.80
CA ASP A 448 35.57 -6.56 23.97
C ASP A 448 36.63 -6.96 25.00
N GLU A 449 37.79 -6.29 25.01
CA GLU A 449 38.81 -6.49 26.04
C GLU A 449 38.35 -6.13 27.42
N GLU A 450 37.63 -5.00 27.59
CA GLU A 450 37.15 -4.55 28.88
C GLU A 450 36.03 -5.45 29.43
N LEU A 451 35.14 -5.95 28.57
CA LEU A 451 34.11 -6.95 28.92
C LEU A 451 34.76 -8.25 29.41
N LYS A 452 35.84 -8.72 28.70
CA LYS A 452 36.59 -9.92 29.10
C LYS A 452 37.28 -9.74 30.44
N LYS A 453 37.86 -8.58 30.71
CA LYS A 453 38.49 -8.28 32.02
C LYS A 453 37.49 -8.33 33.18
N ARG A 454 36.23 -7.99 32.93
CA ARG A 454 35.14 -8.01 33.91
C ARG A 454 34.34 -9.32 33.94
N ASP A 455 34.83 -10.35 33.25
CA ASP A 455 34.26 -11.71 33.15
C ASP A 455 32.79 -11.71 32.65
N HIS A 456 32.44 -10.72 31.82
CA HIS A 456 31.13 -10.62 31.20
C HIS A 456 31.20 -11.01 29.72
N ARG A 457 30.42 -12.04 29.34
CA ARG A 457 30.46 -12.59 27.98
C ARG A 457 29.40 -11.93 27.09
N VAL A 458 29.85 -11.14 26.15
CA VAL A 458 29.01 -10.52 25.10
C VAL A 458 29.54 -10.96 23.73
N ASN A 459 28.63 -11.29 22.81
CA ASN A 459 29.01 -11.50 21.42
C ASN A 459 29.16 -10.14 20.73
N VAL A 460 30.40 -9.65 20.61
CA VAL A 460 30.70 -8.38 19.96
C VAL A 460 30.92 -8.59 18.47
N GLU A 461 29.95 -8.15 17.64
CA GLU A 461 30.00 -8.20 16.17
C GLU A 461 30.49 -6.86 15.62
N LYS A 462 31.54 -6.90 14.79
CA LYS A 462 32.03 -5.74 14.05
C LYS A 462 31.28 -5.62 12.73
N SER A 463 30.48 -4.58 12.57
CA SER A 463 29.82 -4.29 11.30
C SER A 463 30.75 -3.50 10.38
N THR A 464 31.12 -4.10 9.25
CA THR A 464 31.94 -3.47 8.21
C THR A 464 31.12 -2.80 7.12
N LYS A 465 29.79 -2.83 7.21
CA LYS A 465 28.90 -2.09 6.31
C LYS A 465 29.10 -0.60 6.54
N HIS A 466 29.87 0.00 5.68
CA HIS A 466 30.23 1.40 5.76
C HIS A 466 29.21 2.23 5.00
N TYR A 467 28.50 3.06 5.71
CA TYR A 467 27.67 4.10 5.13
C TYR A 467 28.40 5.44 5.32
N THR A 468 28.84 6.09 4.24
CA THR A 468 29.50 7.40 4.28
C THR A 468 28.59 8.46 3.70
N GLY A 469 28.47 9.61 4.35
CA GLY A 469 27.64 10.72 3.88
C GLY A 469 26.17 10.35 3.77
N ASN A 470 25.56 10.60 2.63
CA ASN A 470 24.14 10.35 2.38
C ASN A 470 23.68 8.89 2.64
N GLY A 471 24.59 7.93 2.80
CA GLY A 471 24.26 6.55 3.12
C GLY A 471 23.76 6.34 4.56
N LYS A 472 24.22 7.17 5.54
CA LYS A 472 23.69 7.15 6.91
C LYS A 472 22.27 7.69 6.95
N GLU A 473 22.03 8.85 6.33
CA GLU A 473 20.68 9.44 6.22
C GLU A 473 19.69 8.46 5.59
N GLN A 474 20.14 7.73 4.55
CA GLN A 474 19.33 6.72 3.89
C GLN A 474 18.99 5.54 4.83
N ARG A 475 19.97 5.04 5.60
CA ARG A 475 19.73 3.96 6.57
C ARG A 475 18.69 4.36 7.63
N ILE A 476 18.81 5.57 8.16
CA ILE A 476 17.87 6.11 9.15
C ILE A 476 16.47 6.17 8.55
N PHE A 477 16.38 6.66 7.34
CA PHE A 477 15.12 6.78 6.61
C PHE A 477 14.46 5.41 6.35
N ASP A 478 15.21 4.46 5.83
CA ASP A 478 14.72 3.12 5.52
C ASP A 478 14.24 2.36 6.77
N LYS A 479 14.84 2.66 7.92
CA LYS A 479 14.52 2.03 9.20
C LYS A 479 13.53 2.81 10.06
N ALA A 480 13.15 4.01 9.67
CA ALA A 480 12.17 4.81 10.41
C ALA A 480 10.81 4.12 10.58
N PRO A 481 10.24 3.42 9.57
CA PRO A 481 9.02 2.65 9.78
C PRO A 481 9.19 1.54 10.83
N ASP A 482 10.29 0.78 10.78
CA ASP A 482 10.60 -0.28 11.74
C ASP A 482 10.72 0.29 13.16
N ILE A 483 11.37 1.47 13.29
CA ILE A 483 11.55 2.14 14.58
C ILE A 483 10.20 2.59 15.15
N ARG A 484 9.32 3.21 14.34
CA ARG A 484 8.00 3.65 14.79
C ARG A 484 7.11 2.48 15.20
N GLU A 485 7.14 1.39 14.44
CA GLU A 485 6.27 0.24 14.68
C GLU A 485 6.72 -0.61 15.86
N HIS A 486 8.04 -0.79 16.03
CA HIS A 486 8.57 -1.81 16.94
C HIS A 486 9.32 -1.27 18.16
N PHE A 487 9.83 -0.02 18.11
CA PHE A 487 10.58 0.52 19.24
C PHE A 487 9.67 1.21 20.27
N ILE A 488 9.94 0.95 21.53
CA ILE A 488 9.17 1.49 22.65
C ILE A 488 10.14 2.13 23.64
N PHE A 489 10.03 3.45 23.78
CA PHE A 489 10.95 4.27 24.55
C PHE A 489 10.40 4.59 25.94
N LEU A 490 11.27 4.99 26.87
CA LEU A 490 10.80 5.51 28.16
C LEU A 490 9.97 6.79 27.96
N GLU A 491 8.91 6.93 28.78
CA GLU A 491 8.16 8.18 28.88
C GLU A 491 9.07 9.35 29.23
N PRO A 492 8.83 10.57 28.73
CA PRO A 492 9.70 11.73 28.94
C PRO A 492 10.04 12.01 30.41
N GLY A 493 9.08 11.83 31.32
CA GLY A 493 9.28 12.05 32.77
C GLY A 493 10.16 11.03 33.47
N MET A 494 10.55 9.94 32.83
CA MET A 494 11.32 8.84 33.38
C MET A 494 12.75 8.73 32.83
N ARG A 495 13.09 9.58 31.86
CA ARG A 495 14.38 9.56 31.16
C ARG A 495 15.49 10.24 31.99
N SER A 496 16.68 9.70 31.87
CA SER A 496 17.89 10.41 32.34
C SER A 496 18.15 11.63 31.42
N LYS A 497 18.98 12.55 31.87
CA LYS A 497 19.40 13.70 31.05
C LYS A 497 20.07 13.26 29.73
N GLU A 498 20.87 12.22 29.79
CA GLU A 498 21.54 11.61 28.64
C GLU A 498 20.52 11.01 27.65
N TYR A 499 19.54 10.28 28.17
CA TYR A 499 18.47 9.71 27.35
C TYR A 499 17.62 10.79 26.69
N GLU A 500 17.33 11.87 27.40
CA GLU A 500 16.57 12.99 26.82
C GLU A 500 17.35 13.69 25.68
N MET A 501 18.67 13.87 25.86
CA MET A 501 19.54 14.40 24.80
C MET A 501 19.57 13.48 23.56
N PHE A 502 19.61 12.16 23.78
CA PHE A 502 19.50 11.16 22.72
C PHE A 502 18.19 11.30 21.94
N MET A 503 17.05 11.37 22.63
CA MET A 503 15.75 11.52 21.97
C MET A 503 15.59 12.87 21.27
N GLN A 504 16.14 13.96 21.83
CA GLN A 504 16.16 15.25 21.13
C GLN A 504 16.94 15.21 19.83
N ASN A 505 18.05 14.47 19.78
CA ASN A 505 18.79 14.26 18.55
C ASN A 505 17.99 13.41 17.55
N VAL A 506 17.29 12.34 18.01
CA VAL A 506 16.38 11.53 17.20
C VAL A 506 15.29 12.40 16.57
N TYR A 507 14.64 13.26 17.36
CA TYR A 507 13.54 14.12 16.89
C TYR A 507 14.01 15.26 15.97
N SER A 508 15.25 15.71 16.12
CA SER A 508 15.80 16.79 15.31
C SER A 508 16.27 16.37 13.92
N PHE A 509 16.35 15.06 13.67
CA PHE A 509 16.83 14.54 12.39
C PHE A 509 15.81 14.79 11.27
N SER A 510 16.27 15.39 10.17
CA SER A 510 15.47 15.64 8.96
C SER A 510 16.25 15.31 7.69
N ILE A 511 15.59 14.74 6.69
CA ILE A 511 16.22 14.26 5.45
C ILE A 511 16.87 15.36 4.62
N ASN A 512 16.28 16.55 4.62
CA ASN A 512 16.78 17.70 3.85
C ASN A 512 17.35 18.79 4.75
N GLY A 513 17.51 18.49 6.05
CA GLY A 513 18.09 19.42 7.03
C GLY A 513 19.61 19.37 7.03
N LYS A 514 20.22 20.46 7.49
CA LYS A 514 21.62 20.41 7.92
C LYS A 514 21.66 19.76 9.30
N ASN A 515 21.60 18.42 9.33
CA ASN A 515 21.74 17.68 10.57
C ASN A 515 23.14 17.95 11.15
N LYS A 516 23.20 18.52 12.35
CA LYS A 516 24.47 18.78 13.01
C LYS A 516 25.09 17.50 13.56
N HIS A 517 24.23 16.59 14.02
CA HIS A 517 24.58 15.25 14.52
C HIS A 517 23.46 14.29 14.12
N GLU A 518 23.82 13.09 13.69
CA GLU A 518 22.89 12.03 13.26
C GLU A 518 23.14 10.72 14.01
N ASP A 519 23.95 10.77 15.07
CA ASP A 519 24.49 9.59 15.75
C ASP A 519 23.38 8.79 16.46
N ALA A 520 22.42 9.46 17.12
CA ALA A 520 21.33 8.79 17.82
C ALA A 520 20.34 8.10 16.86
N PRO A 521 19.79 8.76 15.81
CA PRO A 521 18.91 8.08 14.86
C PRO A 521 19.65 6.99 14.06
N ASP A 522 20.94 7.15 13.77
CA ASP A 522 21.73 6.15 13.07
C ASP A 522 21.94 4.89 13.92
N SER A 523 22.25 5.06 15.23
CA SER A 523 22.34 3.94 16.16
C SER A 523 21.02 3.17 16.30
N LEU A 524 19.87 3.86 16.27
CA LEU A 524 18.54 3.23 16.25
C LEU A 524 18.28 2.47 14.94
N ALA A 525 18.67 3.03 13.79
CA ALA A 525 18.55 2.35 12.52
C ALA A 525 19.40 1.07 12.47
N MET A 526 20.61 1.13 13.05
CA MET A 526 21.47 -0.05 13.20
C MET A 526 20.87 -1.07 14.18
N ALA A 527 20.24 -0.61 15.27
CA ALA A 527 19.54 -1.47 16.23
C ALA A 527 18.34 -2.16 15.59
N ALA A 528 17.56 -1.46 14.75
CA ALA A 528 16.45 -2.03 13.98
C ALA A 528 16.91 -3.11 13.00
N ASP A 529 17.98 -2.83 12.23
CA ASP A 529 18.58 -3.81 11.33
C ASP A 529 19.12 -5.06 12.07
N TYR A 530 19.67 -4.87 13.25
CA TYR A 530 20.23 -5.95 14.07
C TYR A 530 19.19 -6.74 14.86
N GLY A 531 18.14 -6.06 15.33
CA GLY A 531 17.10 -6.64 16.16
C GLY A 531 15.96 -7.29 15.38
N LEU A 532 15.58 -6.73 14.22
CA LEU A 532 14.45 -7.17 13.40
C LEU A 532 14.88 -7.92 12.12
N GLY A 533 16.13 -7.75 11.68
CA GLY A 533 16.66 -8.46 10.52
C GLY A 533 16.61 -9.98 10.71
N ASN A 534 16.28 -10.72 9.65
CA ASN A 534 16.39 -12.18 9.58
C ASN A 534 17.86 -12.61 9.68
N GLY A 535 18.43 -12.53 10.87
CA GLY A 535 19.73 -13.13 11.17
C GLY A 535 19.59 -14.64 11.11
N GLY A 536 19.98 -15.23 9.97
CA GLY A 536 20.23 -16.66 9.92
C GLY A 536 21.25 -17.03 10.99
N ASN A 537 20.79 -17.71 11.98
CA ASN A 537 21.34 -18.68 12.91
C ASN A 537 20.70 -18.49 14.29
N SER A 538 19.61 -19.18 14.52
CA SER A 538 19.17 -19.51 15.88
C SER A 538 20.27 -20.38 16.51
N MET A 539 21.14 -19.79 17.33
CA MET A 539 21.87 -20.58 18.29
C MET A 539 20.87 -21.00 19.39
N THR A 540 20.39 -22.21 19.27
CA THR A 540 19.72 -22.91 20.38
C THR A 540 20.72 -23.06 21.51
N VAL A 541 20.58 -22.26 22.56
CA VAL A 541 21.31 -22.48 23.79
C VAL A 541 20.75 -23.74 24.44
N MET A 542 21.40 -24.89 24.21
CA MET A 542 21.12 -26.07 25.01
C MET A 542 21.51 -25.78 26.47
N ARG A 543 20.51 -25.69 27.34
CA ARG A 543 20.74 -25.83 28.80
C ARG A 543 21.42 -27.18 29.04
N ARG A 544 22.67 -27.16 29.44
CA ARG A 544 23.26 -28.33 30.12
C ARG A 544 22.58 -28.43 31.50
N MET A 545 21.78 -29.48 31.67
CA MET A 545 21.44 -29.98 32.98
C MET A 545 22.72 -30.58 33.58
N PHE A 546 23.20 -29.96 34.63
CA PHE A 546 23.83 -30.62 35.75
C PHE A 546 23.64 -29.72 36.97
#